data_53d13b54b7b01511d52e1560533dd45c
#
_entry.id   53d13b54b7b01511d52e1560533dd45c
#
_cell.length_a   1.000
_cell.length_b   1.000
_cell.length_c   1.000
_cell.angle_alpha   90.00
_cell.angle_beta   90.00
_cell.angle_gamma   90.00
#
_symmetry.space_group_name_H-M   'P 1'
#
loop_
_entity.id
_entity.type
_entity.pdbx_description
1 polymer ?
#
loop_
_entity_poly.entity_id
_entity_poly.type
_entity_poly.pdbx_seq_one_letter_code
_entity_poly.pdbx_strand_id
1 'polypeptide(L)'
;VAAVAGRLVVRVLGAAVTAALLLAASTASAIWWIARQDARPTSDAIVVLGSAQYNGVPSSIFEARLEHARELYEEGVAPVIVTVGGKATGDEFSEAEAGRDYLAQTGVPTDALLAVPEGVDTLESVRAVAAEFDARNWDSAVLVSDPWHAMRAERMAEDAGLDAWSSPTRQGPAVQTRTTQFRYIMRETAAYLLYRATGESVAGAPGIG
;
A
#
# COMPACT_ATOMS: atom_id res chain seq x y z
N VAL A 1 -17.64 34.92 35.83
CA VAL A 1 -18.02 33.59 35.32
C VAL A 1 -17.73 33.50 33.81
N ALA A 2 -18.22 34.46 32.98
CA ALA A 2 -18.00 34.41 31.52
C ALA A 2 -16.53 34.43 31.08
N ALA A 3 -15.67 35.24 31.72
CA ALA A 3 -14.24 35.33 31.41
C ALA A 3 -13.47 34.05 31.77
N VAL A 4 -13.88 33.30 32.79
CA VAL A 4 -13.25 32.02 33.17
C VAL A 4 -13.66 30.93 32.18
N ALA A 5 -14.96 30.89 31.78
CA ALA A 5 -15.45 29.96 30.77
C ALA A 5 -14.76 30.19 29.42
N GLY A 6 -14.55 31.43 28.99
CA GLY A 6 -13.84 31.75 27.76
C GLY A 6 -12.38 31.27 27.76
N ARG A 7 -11.66 31.45 28.89
CA ARG A 7 -10.28 30.96 29.04
C ARG A 7 -10.19 29.42 29.02
N LEU A 8 -11.18 28.75 29.62
CA LEU A 8 -11.23 27.28 29.60
C LEU A 8 -11.44 26.78 28.18
N VAL A 9 -12.38 27.34 27.42
CA VAL A 9 -12.62 26.96 26.01
C VAL A 9 -11.36 27.13 25.15
N VAL A 10 -10.65 28.27 25.27
CA VAL A 10 -9.42 28.51 24.53
C VAL A 10 -8.35 27.49 24.90
N ARG A 11 -8.21 27.13 26.18
CA ARG A 11 -7.23 26.10 26.62
C ARG A 11 -7.58 24.72 26.09
N VAL A 12 -8.86 24.33 26.10
CA VAL A 12 -9.32 23.02 25.57
C VAL A 12 -9.09 22.95 24.06
N LEU A 13 -9.46 24.00 23.32
CA LEU A 13 -9.20 24.06 21.88
C LEU A 13 -7.70 24.05 21.56
N GLY A 14 -6.89 24.79 22.31
CA GLY A 14 -5.45 24.78 22.16
C GLY A 14 -4.85 23.38 22.41
N ALA A 15 -5.30 22.70 23.47
CA ALA A 15 -4.87 21.34 23.77
C ALA A 15 -5.29 20.35 22.68
N ALA A 16 -6.53 20.46 22.16
CA ALA A 16 -7.03 19.61 21.09
C ALA A 16 -6.21 19.78 19.78
N VAL A 17 -5.93 21.03 19.40
CA VAL A 17 -5.09 21.34 18.23
C VAL A 17 -3.68 20.78 18.42
N THR A 18 -3.08 20.98 19.60
CA THR A 18 -1.74 20.44 19.91
C THR A 18 -1.74 18.90 19.82
N ALA A 19 -2.73 18.23 20.39
CA ALA A 19 -2.87 16.77 20.31
C ALA A 19 -3.01 16.29 18.87
N ALA A 20 -3.81 16.96 18.05
CA ALA A 20 -3.97 16.63 16.63
C ALA A 20 -2.65 16.79 15.84
N LEU A 21 -1.91 17.87 16.10
CA LEU A 21 -0.60 18.09 15.46
C LEU A 21 0.44 17.04 15.89
N LEU A 22 0.48 16.67 17.17
CA LEU A 22 1.35 15.61 17.67
C LEU A 22 1.00 14.25 17.07
N LEU A 23 -0.30 13.94 16.95
CA LEU A 23 -0.76 12.72 16.30
C LEU A 23 -0.34 12.68 14.82
N ALA A 24 -0.54 13.76 14.08
CA ALA A 24 -0.11 13.84 12.68
C ALA A 24 1.40 13.72 12.54
N ALA A 25 2.18 14.41 13.38
CA ALA A 25 3.64 14.35 13.35
C ALA A 25 4.17 12.95 13.72
N SER A 26 3.60 12.29 14.73
CA SER A 26 3.98 10.93 15.11
C SER A 26 3.64 9.91 14.01
N THR A 27 2.48 10.04 13.38
CA THR A 27 2.08 9.20 12.24
C THR A 27 3.02 9.41 11.05
N ALA A 28 3.32 10.66 10.67
CA ALA A 28 4.27 10.95 9.59
C ALA A 28 5.67 10.38 9.88
N SER A 29 6.11 10.44 11.14
CA SER A 29 7.39 9.85 11.58
C SER A 29 7.37 8.32 11.50
N ALA A 30 6.26 7.68 11.86
CA ALA A 30 6.08 6.24 11.74
C ALA A 30 6.08 5.80 10.26
N ILE A 31 5.37 6.51 9.38
CA ILE A 31 5.39 6.27 7.93
C ILE A 31 6.83 6.39 7.40
N TRP A 32 7.56 7.45 7.80
CA TRP A 32 8.95 7.65 7.40
C TRP A 32 9.87 6.52 7.89
N TRP A 33 9.62 5.99 9.08
CA TRP A 33 10.38 4.88 9.66
C TRP A 33 10.06 3.56 8.94
N ILE A 34 8.78 3.20 8.81
CA ILE A 34 8.34 1.95 8.15
C ILE A 34 8.75 1.92 6.68
N ALA A 35 8.67 3.06 5.98
CA ALA A 35 9.15 3.19 4.60
C ALA A 35 10.63 2.80 4.42
N ARG A 36 11.40 2.64 5.48
CA ARG A 36 12.82 2.24 5.48
C ARG A 36 13.04 0.81 5.94
N GLN A 37 12.00 0.18 6.43
CA GLN A 37 12.06 -1.25 6.72
C GLN A 37 11.97 -2.03 5.40
N ASP A 38 12.56 -3.20 5.41
CA ASP A 38 12.56 -4.12 4.27
C ASP A 38 12.49 -5.52 4.86
N ALA A 39 11.25 -5.94 5.14
CA ALA A 39 11.02 -7.23 5.78
C ALA A 39 10.84 -8.31 4.72
N ARG A 40 11.63 -9.37 4.82
CA ARG A 40 11.68 -10.49 3.85
C ARG A 40 11.56 -11.85 4.55
N PRO A 41 10.57 -12.06 5.46
CA PRO A 41 10.36 -13.38 6.03
C PRO A 41 9.91 -14.35 4.94
N THR A 42 10.22 -15.62 5.10
CA THR A 42 9.62 -16.65 4.26
C THR A 42 8.10 -16.64 4.46
N SER A 43 7.35 -16.54 3.38
CA SER A 43 5.90 -16.35 3.38
C SER A 43 5.24 -17.20 2.29
N ASP A 44 3.90 -17.31 2.33
CA ASP A 44 3.15 -18.08 1.34
C ASP A 44 3.15 -17.38 -0.03
N ALA A 45 3.07 -16.04 -0.03
CA ALA A 45 3.13 -15.27 -1.25
C ALA A 45 3.76 -13.87 -1.08
N ILE A 46 4.28 -13.35 -2.20
CA ILE A 46 4.63 -11.94 -2.38
C ILE A 46 3.41 -11.28 -3.02
N VAL A 47 2.83 -10.26 -2.37
CA VAL A 47 1.65 -9.55 -2.87
C VAL A 47 2.03 -8.18 -3.41
N VAL A 48 1.88 -7.98 -4.71
CA VAL A 48 2.16 -6.70 -5.38
C VAL A 48 0.88 -5.90 -5.47
N LEU A 49 0.80 -4.80 -4.72
CA LEU A 49 -0.32 -3.88 -4.80
C LEU A 49 -0.30 -3.13 -6.13
N GLY A 50 -1.44 -3.12 -6.80
CA GLY A 50 -1.63 -2.48 -8.08
C GLY A 50 -1.32 -0.99 -8.08
N SER A 51 -1.09 -0.47 -9.25
CA SER A 51 -0.94 0.94 -9.55
C SER A 51 -1.32 1.14 -11.02
N ALA A 52 -1.33 2.39 -11.49
CA ALA A 52 -1.77 2.69 -12.84
C ALA A 52 -1.08 1.81 -13.90
N GLN A 53 -1.87 1.38 -14.86
CA GLN A 53 -1.43 0.72 -16.08
C GLN A 53 -2.09 1.42 -17.29
N TYR A 54 -1.53 1.28 -18.47
CA TYR A 54 -2.01 1.88 -19.70
C TYR A 54 -2.09 0.80 -20.78
N ASN A 55 -3.30 0.28 -21.00
CA ASN A 55 -3.59 -0.76 -22.00
C ASN A 55 -2.68 -2.01 -21.83
N GLY A 56 -2.56 -2.51 -20.60
CA GLY A 56 -1.73 -3.67 -20.26
C GLY A 56 -0.25 -3.37 -19.99
N VAL A 57 0.19 -2.11 -20.15
CA VAL A 57 1.56 -1.70 -19.84
C VAL A 57 1.61 -1.04 -18.46
N PRO A 58 2.35 -1.58 -17.49
CA PRO A 58 2.52 -0.96 -16.18
C PRO A 58 3.12 0.44 -16.27
N SER A 59 2.62 1.36 -15.43
CA SER A 59 3.29 2.65 -15.22
C SER A 59 4.67 2.45 -14.59
N SER A 60 5.55 3.43 -14.68
CA SER A 60 6.89 3.36 -14.07
C SER A 60 6.89 3.14 -12.55
N ILE A 61 5.81 3.53 -11.86
CA ILE A 61 5.60 3.23 -10.44
C ILE A 61 5.27 1.74 -10.27
N PHE A 62 4.36 1.23 -11.08
CA PHE A 62 3.95 -0.16 -10.99
C PHE A 62 5.07 -1.11 -11.43
N GLU A 63 5.79 -0.77 -12.50
CA GLU A 63 6.97 -1.50 -12.96
C GLU A 63 8.03 -1.64 -11.84
N ALA A 64 8.32 -0.57 -11.11
CA ALA A 64 9.28 -0.63 -10.00
C ALA A 64 8.84 -1.58 -8.87
N ARG A 65 7.54 -1.72 -8.62
CA ARG A 65 6.99 -2.70 -7.67
C ARG A 65 7.14 -4.14 -8.20
N LEU A 66 6.81 -4.34 -9.47
CA LEU A 66 6.90 -5.66 -10.12
C LEU A 66 8.35 -6.17 -10.17
N GLU A 67 9.30 -5.31 -10.53
CA GLU A 67 10.72 -5.66 -10.51
C GLU A 67 11.21 -6.03 -9.10
N HIS A 68 10.80 -5.26 -8.08
CA HIS A 68 11.15 -5.59 -6.70
C HIS A 68 10.52 -6.93 -6.25
N ALA A 69 9.29 -7.22 -6.66
CA ALA A 69 8.65 -8.50 -6.36
C ALA A 69 9.35 -9.67 -7.06
N ARG A 70 9.84 -9.46 -8.29
CA ARG A 70 10.64 -10.46 -9.00
C ARG A 70 11.96 -10.73 -8.26
N GLU A 71 12.66 -9.69 -7.78
CA GLU A 71 13.86 -9.85 -6.94
C GLU A 71 13.58 -10.69 -5.70
N LEU A 72 12.50 -10.39 -4.95
CA LEU A 72 12.10 -11.15 -3.76
C LEU A 72 11.77 -12.63 -4.08
N TYR A 73 11.13 -12.88 -5.23
CA TYR A 73 10.86 -14.23 -5.71
C TYR A 73 12.14 -15.00 -6.02
N GLU A 74 13.08 -14.37 -6.72
CA GLU A 74 14.40 -14.95 -7.04
C GLU A 74 15.24 -15.23 -5.77
N GLU A 75 15.07 -14.43 -4.72
CA GLU A 75 15.66 -14.65 -3.40
C GLU A 75 14.98 -15.77 -2.60
N GLY A 76 13.84 -16.28 -3.09
CA GLY A 76 13.10 -17.37 -2.42
C GLY A 76 12.27 -16.92 -1.21
N VAL A 77 11.86 -15.65 -1.16
CA VAL A 77 11.01 -15.10 -0.08
C VAL A 77 9.65 -15.81 -0.06
N ALA A 78 9.06 -16.08 -1.23
CA ALA A 78 7.86 -16.88 -1.35
C ALA A 78 7.80 -17.62 -2.69
N PRO A 79 7.04 -18.74 -2.78
CA PRO A 79 6.92 -19.53 -4.01
C PRO A 79 5.98 -18.91 -5.06
N VAL A 80 5.17 -17.92 -4.68
CA VAL A 80 4.15 -17.33 -5.56
C VAL A 80 4.19 -15.80 -5.47
N ILE A 81 4.00 -15.14 -6.62
CA ILE A 81 3.73 -13.70 -6.68
C ILE A 81 2.24 -13.51 -7.00
N VAL A 82 1.54 -12.80 -6.15
CA VAL A 82 0.15 -12.37 -6.33
C VAL A 82 0.13 -10.91 -6.76
N THR A 83 -0.39 -10.63 -7.93
CA THR A 83 -0.66 -9.27 -8.39
C THR A 83 -2.13 -8.93 -8.14
N VAL A 84 -2.43 -7.80 -7.51
CA VAL A 84 -3.81 -7.42 -7.18
C VAL A 84 -4.11 -6.01 -7.68
N GLY A 85 -5.34 -5.81 -8.09
CA GLY A 85 -5.87 -4.53 -8.53
C GLY A 85 -6.87 -4.69 -9.65
N GLY A 86 -7.94 -3.92 -9.54
CA GLY A 86 -9.08 -4.01 -10.46
C GLY A 86 -8.83 -3.31 -11.79
N LYS A 87 -9.91 -3.04 -12.46
CA LYS A 87 -9.96 -2.47 -13.81
C LYS A 87 -10.60 -1.09 -13.76
N ALA A 88 -9.90 -0.08 -14.25
CA ALA A 88 -10.49 1.25 -14.38
C ALA A 88 -11.54 1.26 -15.50
N THR A 89 -12.52 2.16 -15.41
CA THR A 89 -13.57 2.27 -16.41
C THR A 89 -12.98 2.61 -17.78
N GLY A 90 -13.20 1.73 -18.73
CA GLY A 90 -12.71 1.88 -20.11
C GLY A 90 -11.39 1.17 -20.40
N ASP A 91 -10.73 0.60 -19.40
CA ASP A 91 -9.54 -0.20 -19.60
C ASP A 91 -9.87 -1.59 -20.17
N GLU A 92 -8.96 -2.16 -20.93
CA GLU A 92 -9.05 -3.53 -21.42
C GLU A 92 -8.51 -4.54 -20.40
N PHE A 93 -7.46 -4.15 -19.66
CA PHE A 93 -6.79 -4.96 -18.65
C PHE A 93 -7.00 -4.40 -17.24
N SER A 94 -7.04 -5.30 -16.24
CA SER A 94 -6.90 -4.93 -14.84
C SER A 94 -5.42 -4.67 -14.49
N GLU A 95 -5.19 -3.99 -13.37
CA GLU A 95 -3.82 -3.81 -12.84
C GLU A 95 -3.18 -5.19 -12.52
N ALA A 96 -3.97 -6.11 -11.96
CA ALA A 96 -3.51 -7.45 -11.65
C ALA A 96 -3.08 -8.23 -12.90
N GLU A 97 -3.87 -8.20 -13.98
CA GLU A 97 -3.53 -8.86 -15.25
C GLU A 97 -2.29 -8.26 -15.88
N ALA A 98 -2.22 -6.93 -15.96
CA ALA A 98 -1.06 -6.23 -16.49
C ALA A 98 0.23 -6.56 -15.71
N GLY A 99 0.14 -6.63 -14.37
CA GLY A 99 1.27 -7.02 -13.53
C GLY A 99 1.71 -8.46 -13.72
N ARG A 100 0.76 -9.40 -13.75
CA ARG A 100 1.06 -10.82 -14.04
C ARG A 100 1.75 -10.99 -15.38
N ASP A 101 1.22 -10.36 -16.41
CA ASP A 101 1.71 -10.51 -17.78
C ASP A 101 3.12 -9.88 -17.92
N TYR A 102 3.38 -8.79 -17.24
CA TYR A 102 4.73 -8.21 -17.15
C TYR A 102 5.71 -9.15 -16.48
N LEU A 103 5.36 -9.74 -15.33
CA LEU A 103 6.22 -10.69 -14.62
C LEU A 103 6.50 -11.95 -15.45
N ALA A 104 5.51 -12.47 -16.16
CA ALA A 104 5.68 -13.60 -17.07
C ALA A 104 6.66 -13.26 -18.21
N GLN A 105 6.56 -12.06 -18.78
CA GLN A 105 7.48 -11.59 -19.84
C GLN A 105 8.91 -11.37 -19.34
N THR A 106 9.07 -11.05 -18.05
CA THR A 106 10.39 -10.84 -17.42
C THR A 106 10.99 -12.13 -16.83
N GLY A 107 10.34 -13.28 -17.04
CA GLY A 107 10.91 -14.61 -16.79
C GLY A 107 10.41 -15.30 -15.53
N VAL A 108 9.45 -14.76 -14.80
CA VAL A 108 8.81 -15.48 -13.69
C VAL A 108 7.92 -16.59 -14.27
N PRO A 109 8.04 -17.83 -13.80
CA PRO A 109 7.20 -18.95 -14.28
C PRO A 109 5.71 -18.65 -14.07
N THR A 110 4.88 -18.98 -15.07
CA THR A 110 3.44 -18.67 -15.03
C THR A 110 2.67 -19.41 -13.94
N ASP A 111 3.15 -20.55 -13.51
CA ASP A 111 2.63 -21.34 -12.39
C ASP A 111 2.97 -20.74 -11.02
N ALA A 112 3.94 -19.83 -10.98
CA ALA A 112 4.26 -19.02 -9.80
C ALA A 112 3.54 -17.66 -9.77
N LEU A 113 2.62 -17.39 -10.71
CA LEU A 113 1.93 -16.11 -10.83
C LEU A 113 0.42 -16.27 -10.62
N LEU A 114 -0.15 -15.44 -9.76
CA LEU A 114 -1.58 -15.36 -9.50
C LEU A 114 -2.05 -13.92 -9.67
N ALA A 115 -3.05 -13.69 -10.52
CA ALA A 115 -3.71 -12.40 -10.64
C ALA A 115 -5.03 -12.40 -9.89
N VAL A 116 -5.25 -11.37 -9.06
CA VAL A 116 -6.51 -11.10 -8.35
C VAL A 116 -7.09 -9.78 -8.92
N PRO A 117 -7.90 -9.84 -9.99
CA PRO A 117 -8.33 -8.68 -10.75
C PRO A 117 -9.49 -7.92 -10.06
N GLU A 118 -9.39 -7.72 -8.76
CA GLU A 118 -10.42 -7.13 -7.89
C GLU A 118 -9.87 -5.96 -7.09
N GLY A 119 -10.80 -5.08 -6.67
CA GLY A 119 -10.52 -3.91 -5.86
C GLY A 119 -10.33 -2.63 -6.68
N VAL A 120 -11.09 -1.60 -6.33
CA VAL A 120 -10.97 -0.24 -6.90
C VAL A 120 -10.09 0.65 -6.02
N ASP A 121 -9.75 0.17 -4.84
CA ASP A 121 -8.83 0.82 -3.91
C ASP A 121 -8.02 -0.22 -3.11
N THR A 122 -7.10 0.25 -2.28
CA THR A 122 -6.20 -0.62 -1.51
C THR A 122 -6.95 -1.53 -0.54
N LEU A 123 -8.01 -1.06 0.10
CA LEU A 123 -8.75 -1.85 1.10
C LEU A 123 -9.52 -2.99 0.43
N GLU A 124 -10.18 -2.71 -0.69
CA GLU A 124 -10.88 -3.74 -1.48
C GLU A 124 -9.88 -4.75 -2.05
N SER A 125 -8.75 -4.27 -2.59
CA SER A 125 -7.68 -5.14 -3.11
C SER A 125 -7.14 -6.09 -2.04
N VAL A 126 -6.85 -5.58 -0.85
CA VAL A 126 -6.33 -6.39 0.27
C VAL A 126 -7.38 -7.40 0.74
N ARG A 127 -8.67 -7.02 0.80
CA ARG A 127 -9.76 -7.96 1.14
C ARG A 127 -9.92 -9.07 0.10
N ALA A 128 -9.77 -8.75 -1.19
CA ALA A 128 -9.79 -9.74 -2.25
C ALA A 128 -8.62 -10.72 -2.13
N VAL A 129 -7.42 -10.22 -1.81
CA VAL A 129 -6.25 -11.06 -1.52
C VAL A 129 -6.51 -11.96 -0.30
N ALA A 130 -7.06 -11.43 0.79
CA ALA A 130 -7.36 -12.23 1.98
C ALA A 130 -8.35 -13.37 1.68
N ALA A 131 -9.39 -13.11 0.90
CA ALA A 131 -10.33 -14.15 0.46
C ALA A 131 -9.65 -15.24 -0.40
N GLU A 132 -8.71 -14.86 -1.28
CA GLU A 132 -7.94 -15.79 -2.08
C GLU A 132 -6.98 -16.63 -1.23
N PHE A 133 -6.38 -16.03 -0.18
CA PHE A 133 -5.52 -16.71 0.77
C PHE A 133 -6.31 -17.74 1.60
N ASP A 134 -7.48 -17.36 2.12
CA ASP A 134 -8.38 -18.29 2.83
C ASP A 134 -8.72 -19.51 1.98
N ALA A 135 -9.02 -19.33 0.68
CA ALA A 135 -9.33 -20.40 -0.24
C ALA A 135 -8.16 -21.37 -0.47
N ARG A 136 -6.93 -20.92 -0.24
CA ARG A 136 -5.68 -21.70 -0.43
C ARG A 136 -5.08 -22.20 0.88
N ASN A 137 -5.63 -21.82 2.03
CA ASN A 137 -5.04 -22.03 3.36
C ASN A 137 -3.64 -21.39 3.47
N TRP A 138 -3.51 -20.18 2.95
CA TRP A 138 -2.35 -19.32 3.12
C TRP A 138 -2.65 -18.27 4.19
N ASP A 139 -1.64 -17.91 4.98
CA ASP A 139 -1.79 -16.97 6.09
C ASP A 139 -0.84 -15.76 5.96
N SER A 140 0.29 -15.94 5.28
CA SER A 140 1.43 -15.02 5.35
C SER A 140 1.77 -14.37 4.01
N ALA A 141 2.05 -13.05 4.03
CA ALA A 141 2.34 -12.27 2.84
C ALA A 141 3.46 -11.25 3.04
N VAL A 142 4.36 -11.14 2.05
CA VAL A 142 5.23 -9.97 1.91
C VAL A 142 4.59 -9.01 0.91
N LEU A 143 4.22 -7.82 1.39
CA LEU A 143 3.56 -6.78 0.59
C LEU A 143 4.60 -5.91 -0.13
N VAL A 144 4.44 -5.75 -1.43
CA VAL A 144 5.24 -4.86 -2.26
C VAL A 144 4.41 -3.66 -2.70
N SER A 145 4.86 -2.48 -2.28
CA SER A 145 4.24 -1.20 -2.64
C SER A 145 5.27 -0.07 -2.65
N ASP A 146 4.83 1.18 -2.79
CA ASP A 146 5.70 2.34 -2.58
C ASP A 146 6.04 2.49 -1.10
N PRO A 147 7.22 3.00 -0.75
CA PRO A 147 7.67 3.09 0.64
C PRO A 147 6.71 3.86 1.54
N TRP A 148 6.13 4.94 1.03
CA TRP A 148 5.23 5.81 1.82
C TRP A 148 3.87 5.19 2.08
N HIS A 149 3.45 4.25 1.21
CA HIS A 149 2.21 3.51 1.31
C HIS A 149 2.30 2.27 2.22
N ALA A 150 3.50 1.77 2.47
CA ALA A 150 3.77 0.51 3.16
C ALA A 150 3.01 0.35 4.49
N MET A 151 3.10 1.35 5.38
CA MET A 151 2.44 1.31 6.69
C MET A 151 0.90 1.16 6.60
N ARG A 152 0.26 1.81 5.64
CA ARG A 152 -1.20 1.73 5.48
C ARG A 152 -1.61 0.40 4.85
N ALA A 153 -0.86 -0.06 3.87
CA ALA A 153 -1.10 -1.34 3.22
C ALA A 153 -0.95 -2.51 4.20
N GLU A 154 0.13 -2.54 4.97
CA GLU A 154 0.39 -3.54 6.00
C GLU A 154 -0.73 -3.57 7.05
N ARG A 155 -1.11 -2.39 7.56
CA ARG A 155 -2.22 -2.30 8.51
C ARG A 155 -3.55 -2.79 7.95
N MET A 156 -3.87 -2.49 6.69
CA MET A 156 -5.09 -2.99 6.03
C MET A 156 -5.06 -4.52 5.86
N ALA A 157 -3.89 -5.07 5.56
CA ALA A 157 -3.70 -6.51 5.42
C ALA A 157 -3.85 -7.25 6.77
N GLU A 158 -3.25 -6.72 7.84
CA GLU A 158 -3.44 -7.23 9.19
C GLU A 158 -4.92 -7.19 9.62
N ASP A 159 -5.62 -6.07 9.38
CA ASP A 159 -7.05 -5.92 9.70
C ASP A 159 -7.94 -6.84 8.84
N ALA A 160 -7.47 -7.31 7.69
CA ALA A 160 -8.11 -8.32 6.85
C ALA A 160 -7.75 -9.77 7.26
N GLY A 161 -6.90 -9.96 8.26
CA GLY A 161 -6.54 -11.26 8.82
C GLY A 161 -5.27 -11.89 8.26
N LEU A 162 -4.47 -11.16 7.49
CA LEU A 162 -3.19 -11.65 6.96
C LEU A 162 -2.04 -11.36 7.92
N ASP A 163 -1.13 -12.31 8.09
CA ASP A 163 0.20 -12.05 8.63
C ASP A 163 1.02 -11.35 7.55
N ALA A 164 1.10 -10.03 7.64
CA ALA A 164 1.64 -9.19 6.57
C ALA A 164 2.90 -8.43 7.00
N TRP A 165 3.89 -8.42 6.13
CA TRP A 165 5.11 -7.62 6.25
C TRP A 165 5.34 -6.81 5.00
N SER A 166 5.93 -5.63 5.13
CA SER A 166 6.22 -4.76 3.99
C SER A 166 7.67 -4.87 3.54
N SER A 167 7.86 -5.10 2.25
CA SER A 167 9.12 -4.92 1.53
C SER A 167 8.90 -3.92 0.39
N PRO A 168 8.98 -2.61 0.69
CA PRO A 168 8.66 -1.58 -0.28
C PRO A 168 9.78 -1.41 -1.32
N THR A 169 9.41 -1.10 -2.57
CA THR A 169 10.42 -0.78 -3.60
C THR A 169 11.26 0.43 -3.19
N ARG A 170 12.56 0.38 -3.49
CA ARG A 170 13.51 1.50 -3.26
C ARG A 170 13.74 2.32 -4.53
N GLN A 171 13.10 1.95 -5.61
CA GLN A 171 13.27 2.54 -6.93
C GLN A 171 11.97 3.21 -7.40
N GLY A 172 12.06 3.91 -8.53
CA GLY A 172 10.92 4.52 -9.17
C GLY A 172 10.63 5.97 -8.75
N PRO A 173 9.63 6.60 -9.38
CA PRO A 173 9.34 8.03 -9.24
C PRO A 173 8.96 8.48 -7.83
N ALA A 174 8.36 7.59 -7.03
CA ALA A 174 7.88 7.89 -5.68
C ALA A 174 9.00 8.28 -4.69
N VAL A 175 10.25 7.91 -4.98
CA VAL A 175 11.41 8.13 -4.10
C VAL A 175 12.43 9.14 -4.63
N GLN A 176 12.26 9.67 -5.85
CA GLN A 176 13.29 10.45 -6.54
C GLN A 176 13.65 11.78 -5.88
N THR A 177 12.66 12.54 -5.41
CA THR A 177 12.92 13.87 -4.83
C THR A 177 12.36 14.02 -3.42
N ARG A 178 13.01 14.89 -2.60
CA ARG A 178 12.52 15.18 -1.24
C ARG A 178 11.12 15.81 -1.24
N THR A 179 10.81 16.63 -2.23
CA THR A 179 9.48 17.25 -2.38
C THR A 179 8.42 16.20 -2.66
N THR A 180 8.70 15.24 -3.56
CA THR A 180 7.83 14.12 -3.85
C THR A 180 7.61 13.27 -2.58
N GLN A 181 8.69 12.89 -1.90
CA GLN A 181 8.62 12.12 -0.66
C GLN A 181 7.76 12.81 0.40
N PHE A 182 7.99 14.11 0.65
CA PHE A 182 7.21 14.88 1.62
C PHE A 182 5.71 14.90 1.26
N ARG A 183 5.37 15.14 -0.02
CA ARG A 183 3.98 15.12 -0.48
C ARG A 183 3.31 13.77 -0.24
N TYR A 184 4.00 12.67 -0.54
CA TYR A 184 3.50 11.33 -0.30
C TYR A 184 3.31 11.05 1.20
N ILE A 185 4.28 11.39 2.05
CA ILE A 185 4.16 11.23 3.50
C ILE A 185 2.94 11.98 4.05
N MET A 186 2.73 13.23 3.64
CA MET A 186 1.58 14.02 4.10
C MET A 186 0.26 13.41 3.63
N ARG A 187 0.18 12.96 2.38
CA ARG A 187 -1.00 12.29 1.84
C ARG A 187 -1.29 10.99 2.59
N GLU A 188 -0.29 10.16 2.77
CA GLU A 188 -0.45 8.88 3.47
C GLU A 188 -0.73 9.06 4.97
N THR A 189 -0.19 10.12 5.60
CA THR A 189 -0.57 10.48 6.98
C THR A 189 -2.07 10.75 7.10
N ALA A 190 -2.63 11.56 6.21
CA ALA A 190 -4.07 11.84 6.22
C ALA A 190 -4.90 10.59 5.90
N ALA A 191 -4.50 9.82 4.89
CA ALA A 191 -5.18 8.59 4.49
C ALA A 191 -5.15 7.52 5.59
N TYR A 192 -4.00 7.34 6.27
CA TYR A 192 -3.87 6.41 7.38
C TYR A 192 -4.73 6.80 8.57
N LEU A 193 -4.71 8.08 8.97
CA LEU A 193 -5.53 8.57 10.08
C LEU A 193 -7.03 8.45 9.79
N LEU A 194 -7.45 8.71 8.55
CA LEU A 194 -8.84 8.50 8.15
C LEU A 194 -9.21 7.02 8.24
N TYR A 195 -8.39 6.14 7.66
CA TYR A 195 -8.62 4.70 7.75
C TYR A 195 -8.73 4.22 9.21
N ARG A 196 -7.83 4.67 10.09
CA ARG A 196 -7.88 4.31 11.53
C ARG A 196 -9.11 4.84 12.26
N ALA A 197 -9.69 5.94 11.79
CA ALA A 197 -10.88 6.54 12.40
C ALA A 197 -12.20 5.94 11.87
N THR A 198 -12.25 5.53 10.61
CA THR A 198 -13.49 5.14 9.92
C THR A 198 -13.54 3.66 9.50
N GLY A 199 -12.39 3.01 9.36
CA GLY A 199 -12.28 1.69 8.73
C GLY A 199 -12.46 1.73 7.21
N GLU A 200 -12.51 2.92 6.59
CA GLU A 200 -12.74 3.10 5.17
C GLU A 200 -11.47 3.58 4.46
N SER A 201 -11.29 3.16 3.22
CA SER A 201 -10.24 3.67 2.36
C SER A 201 -10.67 5.01 1.74
N VAL A 202 -9.72 5.90 1.53
CA VAL A 202 -9.94 7.03 0.62
C VAL A 202 -9.91 6.44 -0.79
N ALA A 203 -11.06 6.40 -1.44
CA ALA A 203 -11.13 6.06 -2.87
C ALA A 203 -10.09 6.89 -3.62
N GLY A 204 -9.24 6.23 -4.40
CA GLY A 204 -8.03 6.82 -4.93
C GLY A 204 -8.26 8.21 -5.52
N ALA A 205 -7.59 9.20 -4.95
CA ALA A 205 -7.37 10.41 -5.71
C ALA A 205 -6.61 9.99 -6.99
N PRO A 206 -7.10 10.38 -8.18
CA PRO A 206 -6.49 9.98 -9.44
C PRO A 206 -5.00 10.28 -9.38
N GLY A 207 -4.20 9.30 -9.78
CA GLY A 207 -2.77 9.37 -9.69
C GLY A 207 -2.26 10.68 -10.29
N ILE A 208 -1.47 11.39 -9.51
CA ILE A 208 -0.59 12.39 -10.07
C ILE A 208 0.57 11.58 -10.66
N GLY A 209 0.42 11.26 -11.97
CA GLY A 209 1.52 10.80 -12.80
C GLY A 209 2.60 11.84 -12.88
#